data_ded61d0b87acef0649ee4e5834716a33
#
_entry.id   ded61d0b87acef0649ee4e5834716a33
#
_cell.length_a   1.000
_cell.length_b   1.000
_cell.length_c   1.000
_cell.angle_alpha   90.00
_cell.angle_beta   90.00
_cell.angle_gamma   90.00
#
_symmetry.space_group_name_H-M   'P 1'
#
loop_
_entity.id
_entity.type
_entity.pdbx_description
1 polymer ?
#
loop_
_entity_poly.entity_id
_entity_poly.type
_entity_poly.pdbx_seq_one_letter_code
_entity_poly.pdbx_strand_id
1 'polypeptide(L)'
;VALLLPSLVACNRKPAEPAAVVAPRQVSALGRIEPETKIRRVSVPSSLSGDRIEKLLVQEDDEVKQGQPLAILNSYGSLKASLDEATELVGVNRAKLAQVQAGAKQGEIRAQQYQVESLERQLAAAKLTGDQAVASAKSKAQEAKLESQRFDKLFAAGGISELERDRYRTRADTTQAELAKAIEDRAGNEARLRADIAGAKQTLEKIKEVRPEDVVTARNELRQSEAARERAKQEFEYATVRAPQDGRILKIFAWPGSKVGDDGLLEMADTNNMVVTAEVYQSDMGKLKIGQGATITADGFEGSARATLYKVLPQVQKQSTFAGTPGENMDQRIYEVKLRIEADPAKEKRLRYASNLQVNVVFDPSPPATPGP
;
A
#
# COMPACT_ATOMS: atom_id res chain seq x y z
N VAL A 1 -83.75 54.65 -78.69
CA VAL A 1 -83.17 55.35 -77.56
C VAL A 1 -82.97 54.33 -76.45
N ALA A 2 -81.69 53.87 -76.18
CA ALA A 2 -81.32 52.92 -75.17
C ALA A 2 -80.67 53.64 -73.98
N LEU A 3 -81.17 53.46 -72.79
CA LEU A 3 -80.59 53.97 -71.56
C LEU A 3 -79.75 52.88 -70.94
N LEU A 4 -78.47 53.16 -70.76
CA LEU A 4 -77.52 52.36 -70.01
C LEU A 4 -77.53 52.79 -68.52
N LEU A 5 -77.78 51.86 -67.59
CA LEU A 5 -77.59 52.04 -66.16
C LEU A 5 -76.25 51.39 -65.73
N PRO A 6 -75.41 52.02 -64.91
CA PRO A 6 -74.21 51.39 -64.38
C PRO A 6 -74.53 50.57 -63.11
N SER A 7 -74.09 49.33 -63.09
CA SER A 7 -74.17 48.46 -61.93
C SER A 7 -73.03 48.74 -60.92
N LEU A 8 -73.43 49.16 -59.72
CA LEU A 8 -72.56 49.29 -58.57
C LEU A 8 -72.16 47.91 -58.02
N VAL A 9 -70.86 47.52 -58.08
CA VAL A 9 -70.30 46.36 -57.45
C VAL A 9 -69.95 46.72 -55.99
N ALA A 10 -70.70 46.23 -55.02
CA ALA A 10 -70.41 46.32 -53.58
C ALA A 10 -69.40 45.31 -53.22
N CYS A 11 -68.12 45.72 -52.84
CA CYS A 11 -67.14 44.94 -52.24
C CYS A 11 -67.54 44.55 -50.82
N ASN A 12 -67.98 43.30 -50.62
CA ASN A 12 -68.24 42.75 -49.32
C ASN A 12 -66.88 42.25 -48.69
N ARG A 13 -66.23 43.11 -47.86
CA ARG A 13 -65.07 42.69 -47.01
C ARG A 13 -65.66 41.91 -45.87
N LYS A 14 -65.42 40.57 -45.87
CA LYS A 14 -65.51 39.72 -44.66
C LYS A 14 -64.62 40.30 -43.56
N PRO A 15 -65.11 40.39 -42.31
CA PRO A 15 -64.23 40.72 -41.15
C PRO A 15 -63.14 39.68 -41.04
N ALA A 16 -61.93 40.17 -40.88
CA ALA A 16 -60.77 39.26 -40.56
C ALA A 16 -61.08 38.56 -39.26
N GLU A 17 -61.10 37.22 -39.30
CA GLU A 17 -61.17 36.36 -38.15
C GLU A 17 -59.92 36.67 -37.23
N PRO A 18 -60.10 36.89 -35.91
CA PRO A 18 -59.00 37.22 -35.06
C PRO A 18 -58.00 36.05 -35.13
N ALA A 19 -56.73 36.33 -35.45
CA ALA A 19 -55.66 35.36 -35.49
C ALA A 19 -55.66 34.56 -34.17
N ALA A 20 -55.90 33.28 -34.28
CA ALA A 20 -55.82 32.36 -33.11
C ALA A 20 -54.52 32.65 -32.44
N VAL A 21 -54.52 33.08 -31.19
CA VAL A 21 -53.36 33.17 -30.32
C VAL A 21 -52.81 31.81 -30.22
N VAL A 22 -51.75 31.47 -30.96
CA VAL A 22 -51.02 30.19 -30.85
C VAL A 22 -50.44 30.18 -29.45
N ALA A 23 -51.07 29.42 -28.55
CA ALA A 23 -50.52 29.17 -27.21
C ALA A 23 -49.07 28.73 -27.36
N PRO A 24 -48.15 29.26 -26.56
CA PRO A 24 -46.74 28.88 -26.65
C PRO A 24 -46.65 27.37 -26.49
N ARG A 25 -46.10 26.68 -27.50
CA ARG A 25 -45.91 25.23 -27.45
C ARG A 25 -45.01 24.92 -26.25
N GLN A 26 -45.60 24.33 -25.25
CA GLN A 26 -44.86 23.81 -24.09
C GLN A 26 -43.88 22.71 -24.53
N VAL A 27 -42.68 22.76 -24.05
CA VAL A 27 -41.68 21.67 -24.28
C VAL A 27 -42.08 20.51 -23.41
N SER A 28 -42.27 19.34 -24.02
CA SER A 28 -42.49 18.09 -23.31
C SER A 28 -41.36 17.10 -23.63
N ALA A 29 -40.99 16.32 -22.64
CA ALA A 29 -39.92 15.35 -22.76
C ALA A 29 -40.27 14.07 -21.99
N LEU A 30 -39.79 12.95 -22.47
CA LEU A 30 -39.80 11.71 -21.72
C LEU A 30 -38.58 11.65 -20.80
N GLY A 31 -38.74 11.12 -19.61
CA GLY A 31 -37.65 11.00 -18.66
C GLY A 31 -37.79 9.76 -17.80
N ARG A 32 -36.76 9.55 -16.95
CA ARG A 32 -36.76 8.50 -15.95
C ARG A 32 -36.39 9.08 -14.60
N ILE A 33 -36.98 8.56 -13.55
CA ILE A 33 -36.57 8.85 -12.19
C ILE A 33 -35.34 7.98 -11.89
N GLU A 34 -34.22 8.62 -11.53
CA GLU A 34 -32.97 7.95 -11.23
C GLU A 34 -32.35 8.55 -9.96
N PRO A 35 -31.55 7.78 -9.21
CA PRO A 35 -30.70 8.34 -8.17
C PRO A 35 -29.71 9.34 -8.74
N GLU A 36 -29.47 10.47 -8.08
CA GLU A 36 -28.51 11.49 -8.55
C GLU A 36 -27.11 10.92 -8.76
N THR A 37 -26.68 9.98 -7.89
CA THR A 37 -25.38 9.32 -7.91
C THR A 37 -25.25 8.24 -8.99
N LYS A 38 -26.28 7.95 -9.75
CA LYS A 38 -26.43 6.81 -10.66
C LYS A 38 -26.38 5.45 -9.94
N ILE A 39 -27.00 4.47 -10.56
CA ILE A 39 -26.95 3.07 -10.10
C ILE A 39 -25.51 2.53 -10.34
N ARG A 40 -24.93 1.97 -9.31
CA ARG A 40 -23.61 1.34 -9.38
C ARG A 40 -23.73 -0.18 -9.28
N ARG A 41 -23.11 -0.87 -10.21
CA ARG A 41 -22.88 -2.30 -10.14
C ARG A 41 -21.66 -2.59 -9.28
N VAL A 42 -21.82 -3.36 -8.26
CA VAL A 42 -20.74 -3.87 -7.42
C VAL A 42 -20.34 -5.23 -7.96
N SER A 43 -19.07 -5.39 -8.29
CA SER A 43 -18.51 -6.63 -8.79
C SER A 43 -17.30 -7.05 -7.97
N VAL A 44 -16.79 -8.23 -8.20
CA VAL A 44 -15.54 -8.71 -7.63
C VAL A 44 -14.37 -8.26 -8.51
N PRO A 45 -13.17 -8.07 -7.94
CA PRO A 45 -11.97 -7.80 -8.74
C PRO A 45 -11.72 -8.89 -9.78
N SER A 46 -11.13 -8.53 -10.92
CA SER A 46 -10.87 -9.46 -12.03
C SER A 46 -10.03 -10.67 -11.63
N SER A 47 -9.14 -10.52 -10.65
CA SER A 47 -8.34 -11.62 -10.07
C SER A 47 -9.17 -12.70 -9.40
N LEU A 48 -10.40 -12.37 -8.95
CA LEU A 48 -11.33 -13.27 -8.27
C LEU A 48 -12.63 -13.49 -9.06
N SER A 49 -12.68 -13.12 -10.34
CA SER A 49 -13.87 -13.21 -11.20
C SER A 49 -14.44 -14.64 -11.38
N GLY A 50 -13.63 -15.66 -11.08
CA GLY A 50 -14.06 -17.06 -11.13
C GLY A 50 -14.54 -17.61 -9.79
N ASP A 51 -14.44 -16.83 -8.73
CA ASP A 51 -14.76 -17.28 -7.37
C ASP A 51 -16.27 -17.33 -7.11
N ARG A 52 -16.67 -18.09 -6.10
CA ARG A 52 -18.05 -18.23 -5.68
C ARG A 52 -18.34 -17.41 -4.44
N ILE A 53 -19.59 -17.04 -4.27
CA ILE A 53 -20.04 -16.40 -3.04
C ILE A 53 -20.19 -17.50 -1.97
N GLU A 54 -19.48 -17.35 -0.86
CA GLU A 54 -19.65 -18.20 0.31
C GLU A 54 -20.85 -17.72 1.13
N LYS A 55 -20.89 -16.41 1.43
CA LYS A 55 -21.96 -15.80 2.22
C LYS A 55 -22.34 -14.44 1.66
N LEU A 56 -23.62 -14.17 1.61
CA LEU A 56 -24.19 -12.86 1.35
C LEU A 56 -24.61 -12.26 2.70
N LEU A 57 -24.20 -11.03 2.97
CA LEU A 57 -24.38 -10.36 4.26
C LEU A 57 -25.48 -9.29 4.25
N VAL A 58 -26.08 -9.07 3.09
CA VAL A 58 -27.11 -8.07 2.84
C VAL A 58 -28.27 -8.65 2.05
N GLN A 59 -29.41 -7.99 2.12
CA GLN A 59 -30.62 -8.30 1.37
C GLN A 59 -30.98 -7.15 0.42
N GLU A 60 -31.89 -7.40 -0.53
CA GLU A 60 -32.49 -6.33 -1.33
C GLU A 60 -33.25 -5.38 -0.41
N ASP A 61 -33.19 -4.10 -0.70
CA ASP A 61 -33.75 -2.99 0.09
C ASP A 61 -32.95 -2.57 1.33
N ASP A 62 -31.86 -3.27 1.69
CA ASP A 62 -31.00 -2.85 2.81
C ASP A 62 -30.27 -1.52 2.52
N GLU A 63 -30.23 -0.67 3.53
CA GLU A 63 -29.36 0.53 3.52
C GLU A 63 -27.96 0.15 4.00
N VAL A 64 -26.95 0.48 3.22
CA VAL A 64 -25.52 0.17 3.48
C VAL A 64 -24.67 1.42 3.46
N LYS A 65 -23.61 1.40 4.27
CA LYS A 65 -22.61 2.46 4.33
C LYS A 65 -21.36 2.10 3.53
N GLN A 66 -20.65 3.10 3.08
CA GLN A 66 -19.36 2.92 2.40
C GLN A 66 -18.41 2.05 3.24
N GLY A 67 -17.78 1.07 2.60
CA GLY A 67 -16.88 0.11 3.25
C GLY A 67 -17.58 -1.04 3.99
N GLN A 68 -18.91 -1.02 4.14
CA GLN A 68 -19.66 -2.12 4.75
C GLN A 68 -19.50 -3.41 3.95
N PRO A 69 -19.20 -4.57 4.57
CA PRO A 69 -19.10 -5.84 3.89
C PRO A 69 -20.48 -6.28 3.36
N LEU A 70 -20.53 -6.67 2.08
CA LEU A 70 -21.71 -7.09 1.36
C LEU A 70 -21.74 -8.61 1.14
N ALA A 71 -20.59 -9.18 0.81
CA ALA A 71 -20.43 -10.61 0.57
C ALA A 71 -19.03 -11.10 0.93
N ILE A 72 -18.93 -12.38 1.25
CA ILE A 72 -17.68 -13.10 1.49
C ILE A 72 -17.53 -14.13 0.39
N LEU A 73 -16.35 -14.17 -0.24
CA LEU A 73 -16.02 -15.12 -1.29
C LEU A 73 -15.46 -16.43 -0.72
N ASN A 74 -15.56 -17.50 -1.46
CA ASN A 74 -15.09 -18.83 -1.05
C ASN A 74 -13.57 -18.89 -0.85
N SER A 75 -12.79 -18.03 -1.54
CA SER A 75 -11.35 -17.87 -1.34
C SER A 75 -10.95 -17.22 -0.01
N TYR A 76 -11.90 -16.70 0.77
CA TYR A 76 -11.61 -16.00 2.02
C TYR A 76 -10.72 -16.80 2.98
N GLY A 77 -11.04 -18.09 3.18
CA GLY A 77 -10.28 -18.96 4.08
C GLY A 77 -8.84 -19.19 3.60
N SER A 78 -8.67 -19.48 2.31
CA SER A 78 -7.34 -19.71 1.72
C SER A 78 -6.48 -18.44 1.67
N LEU A 79 -7.07 -17.30 1.32
CA LEU A 79 -6.36 -16.02 1.29
C LEU A 79 -5.99 -15.53 2.68
N LYS A 80 -6.85 -15.81 3.69
CA LYS A 80 -6.48 -15.57 5.08
C LYS A 80 -5.28 -16.41 5.50
N ALA A 81 -5.28 -17.70 5.19
CA ALA A 81 -4.14 -18.57 5.50
C ALA A 81 -2.84 -18.10 4.82
N SER A 82 -2.91 -17.65 3.56
CA SER A 82 -1.76 -17.06 2.87
C SER A 82 -1.25 -15.77 3.54
N LEU A 83 -2.15 -14.92 4.03
CA LEU A 83 -1.78 -13.72 4.79
C LEU A 83 -1.11 -14.09 6.12
N ASP A 84 -1.65 -15.07 6.83
CA ASP A 84 -1.11 -15.55 8.10
C ASP A 84 0.31 -16.14 7.87
N GLU A 85 0.50 -16.98 6.84
CA GLU A 85 1.82 -17.51 6.43
C GLU A 85 2.82 -16.40 6.10
N ALA A 86 2.43 -15.43 5.29
CA ALA A 86 3.29 -14.28 4.94
C ALA A 86 3.64 -13.43 6.18
N THR A 87 2.74 -13.34 7.15
CA THR A 87 2.95 -12.62 8.40
C THR A 87 3.96 -13.33 9.29
N GLU A 88 3.87 -14.66 9.40
CA GLU A 88 4.84 -15.47 10.12
C GLU A 88 6.24 -15.39 9.49
N LEU A 89 6.33 -15.38 8.16
CA LEU A 89 7.60 -15.23 7.46
C LEU A 89 8.27 -13.87 7.76
N VAL A 90 7.51 -12.80 7.90
CA VAL A 90 8.04 -11.50 8.38
C VAL A 90 8.61 -11.64 9.79
N GLY A 91 7.93 -12.38 10.67
CA GLY A 91 8.41 -12.68 12.02
C GLY A 91 9.76 -13.39 12.01
N VAL A 92 9.89 -14.44 11.20
CA VAL A 92 11.13 -15.21 11.02
C VAL A 92 12.29 -14.33 10.53
N ASN A 93 12.07 -13.55 9.47
CA ASN A 93 13.12 -12.68 8.90
C ASN A 93 13.49 -11.52 9.84
N ARG A 94 12.54 -11.02 10.63
CA ARG A 94 12.83 -10.03 11.68
C ARG A 94 13.70 -10.61 12.77
N ALA A 95 13.44 -11.83 13.22
CA ALA A 95 14.27 -12.55 14.19
C ALA A 95 15.66 -12.82 13.62
N LYS A 96 15.76 -13.20 12.34
CA LYS A 96 17.04 -13.40 11.64
C LYS A 96 17.86 -12.10 11.59
N LEU A 97 17.25 -10.98 11.24
CA LEU A 97 17.93 -9.68 11.27
C LEU A 97 18.44 -9.33 12.66
N ALA A 98 17.61 -9.52 13.69
CA ALA A 98 18.00 -9.29 15.08
C ALA A 98 19.17 -10.21 15.50
N GLN A 99 19.17 -11.48 15.08
CA GLN A 99 20.26 -12.41 15.32
C GLN A 99 21.57 -11.96 14.67
N VAL A 100 21.52 -11.54 13.39
CA VAL A 100 22.70 -11.03 12.68
C VAL A 100 23.22 -9.76 13.34
N GLN A 101 22.36 -8.83 13.74
CA GLN A 101 22.73 -7.60 14.45
C GLN A 101 23.32 -7.86 15.83
N ALA A 102 22.86 -8.88 16.53
CA ALA A 102 23.40 -9.27 17.83
C ALA A 102 24.81 -9.88 17.73
N GLY A 103 25.21 -10.35 16.54
CA GLY A 103 26.51 -10.99 16.31
C GLY A 103 26.66 -12.34 17.01
N ALA A 104 27.89 -12.65 17.41
CA ALA A 104 28.22 -13.92 18.11
C ALA A 104 27.53 -13.99 19.47
N LYS A 105 27.31 -15.24 19.93
CA LYS A 105 26.74 -15.47 21.24
C LYS A 105 27.68 -14.95 22.34
N GLN A 106 27.10 -14.30 23.33
CA GLN A 106 27.85 -13.75 24.48
C GLN A 106 28.75 -14.79 25.17
N GLY A 107 28.33 -16.06 25.18
CA GLY A 107 29.13 -17.18 25.70
C GLY A 107 30.42 -17.42 24.91
N GLU A 108 30.37 -17.33 23.58
CA GLU A 108 31.54 -17.51 22.72
C GLU A 108 32.53 -16.35 22.88
N ILE A 109 32.02 -15.12 22.94
CA ILE A 109 32.84 -13.93 23.21
C ILE A 109 33.58 -14.08 24.57
N ARG A 110 32.85 -14.46 25.63
CA ARG A 110 33.46 -14.66 26.97
C ARG A 110 34.51 -15.80 26.98
N ALA A 111 34.21 -16.92 26.33
CA ALA A 111 35.18 -18.03 26.24
C ALA A 111 36.48 -17.58 25.59
N GLN A 112 36.40 -16.82 24.48
CA GLN A 112 37.58 -16.30 23.81
C GLN A 112 38.31 -15.21 24.64
N GLN A 113 37.59 -14.39 25.41
CA GLN A 113 38.17 -13.43 26.35
C GLN A 113 38.98 -14.15 27.44
N TYR A 114 38.43 -15.21 28.02
CA TYR A 114 39.17 -16.03 29.01
C TYR A 114 40.39 -16.68 28.42
N GLN A 115 40.37 -17.10 27.16
CA GLN A 115 41.54 -17.64 26.47
C GLN A 115 42.68 -16.58 26.38
N VAL A 116 42.34 -15.34 25.97
CA VAL A 116 43.28 -14.23 25.92
C VAL A 116 43.87 -13.96 27.31
N GLU A 117 43.01 -13.86 28.33
CA GLU A 117 43.46 -13.61 29.71
C GLU A 117 44.36 -14.72 30.24
N SER A 118 44.07 -15.98 29.92
CA SER A 118 44.92 -17.12 30.27
C SER A 118 46.31 -17.02 29.68
N LEU A 119 46.43 -16.69 28.41
CA LEU A 119 47.70 -16.49 27.71
C LEU A 119 48.47 -15.28 28.27
N GLU A 120 47.79 -14.18 28.63
CA GLU A 120 48.41 -13.02 29.27
C GLU A 120 48.99 -13.38 30.67
N ARG A 121 48.27 -14.18 31.43
CA ARG A 121 48.78 -14.69 32.71
C ARG A 121 50.00 -15.65 32.52
N GLN A 122 49.98 -16.50 31.48
CA GLN A 122 51.12 -17.34 31.14
C GLN A 122 52.33 -16.49 30.72
N LEU A 123 52.15 -15.42 29.96
CA LEU A 123 53.24 -14.50 29.61
C LEU A 123 53.83 -13.84 30.84
N ALA A 124 53.01 -13.38 31.78
CA ALA A 124 53.49 -12.77 33.03
C ALA A 124 54.31 -13.76 33.87
N ALA A 125 53.84 -15.00 34.00
CA ALA A 125 54.58 -16.06 34.72
C ALA A 125 55.89 -16.43 34.01
N ALA A 126 55.88 -16.57 32.67
CA ALA A 126 57.05 -16.88 31.87
C ALA A 126 58.11 -15.77 31.95
N LYS A 127 57.72 -14.53 32.00
CA LYS A 127 58.65 -13.38 32.23
C LYS A 127 59.31 -13.50 33.57
N LEU A 128 58.54 -13.73 34.65
CA LEU A 128 59.10 -13.80 35.99
C LEU A 128 60.11 -14.96 36.10
N THR A 129 59.77 -16.15 35.61
CA THR A 129 60.64 -17.29 35.61
C THR A 129 61.88 -17.09 34.71
N GLY A 130 61.70 -16.50 33.54
CA GLY A 130 62.79 -16.14 32.64
C GLY A 130 63.75 -15.11 33.24
N ASP A 131 63.24 -14.08 33.90
CA ASP A 131 64.07 -13.09 34.60
C ASP A 131 64.89 -13.73 35.73
N GLN A 132 64.28 -14.63 36.48
CA GLN A 132 64.97 -15.35 37.53
C GLN A 132 66.10 -16.27 36.97
N ALA A 133 65.82 -16.98 35.86
CA ALA A 133 66.82 -17.80 35.19
C ALA A 133 68.00 -16.98 34.66
N VAL A 134 67.72 -15.88 34.00
CA VAL A 134 68.77 -14.95 33.50
C VAL A 134 69.53 -14.35 34.64
N ALA A 135 68.92 -13.92 35.73
CA ALA A 135 69.63 -13.41 36.94
C ALA A 135 70.56 -14.42 37.56
N SER A 136 70.09 -15.66 37.69
CA SER A 136 70.96 -16.79 38.24
C SER A 136 72.12 -17.06 37.30
N ALA A 137 71.89 -17.19 35.98
CA ALA A 137 73.00 -17.44 35.02
C ALA A 137 74.00 -16.31 35.01
N LYS A 138 73.51 -15.03 35.10
CA LYS A 138 74.34 -13.81 35.15
C LYS A 138 75.24 -13.81 36.38
N SER A 139 74.74 -14.19 37.55
CA SER A 139 75.50 -14.22 38.76
C SER A 139 76.64 -15.28 38.64
N LYS A 140 76.33 -16.49 38.10
CA LYS A 140 77.32 -17.57 37.88
C LYS A 140 78.37 -17.15 36.85
N ALA A 141 77.98 -16.50 35.73
CA ALA A 141 78.95 -16.02 34.73
C ALA A 141 79.86 -14.94 35.29
N GLN A 142 79.32 -14.05 36.12
CA GLN A 142 80.06 -12.97 36.74
C GLN A 142 81.06 -13.53 37.74
N GLU A 143 80.70 -14.51 38.58
CA GLU A 143 81.56 -15.18 39.49
C GLU A 143 82.72 -15.90 38.75
N ALA A 144 82.42 -16.73 37.76
CA ALA A 144 83.42 -17.45 36.98
C ALA A 144 84.37 -16.52 36.24
N LYS A 145 83.87 -15.39 35.74
CA LYS A 145 84.69 -14.31 35.09
C LYS A 145 85.68 -13.71 36.08
N LEU A 146 85.25 -13.41 37.29
CA LEU A 146 86.11 -12.80 38.30
C LEU A 146 87.16 -13.82 38.76
N GLU A 147 86.81 -15.13 38.91
CA GLU A 147 87.74 -16.19 39.18
C GLU A 147 88.78 -16.33 38.07
N SER A 148 88.35 -16.43 36.80
CA SER A 148 89.28 -16.49 35.65
C SER A 148 90.27 -15.36 35.65
N GLN A 149 89.78 -14.11 35.84
CA GLN A 149 90.66 -12.91 35.93
C GLN A 149 91.67 -13.03 37.10
N ARG A 150 91.32 -13.60 38.23
CA ARG A 150 92.20 -13.80 39.35
C ARG A 150 93.25 -14.82 39.00
N PHE A 151 92.92 -15.96 38.43
CA PHE A 151 93.82 -17.05 38.05
C PHE A 151 94.70 -16.62 36.86
N ASP A 152 94.27 -15.76 35.93
CA ASP A 152 95.11 -15.15 34.90
C ASP A 152 96.24 -14.29 35.51
N LYS A 153 95.97 -13.55 36.58
CA LYS A 153 96.96 -12.74 37.30
C LYS A 153 97.98 -13.66 38.08
N LEU A 154 97.47 -14.77 38.69
CA LEU A 154 98.32 -15.70 39.38
C LEU A 154 99.22 -16.47 38.40
N PHE A 155 98.77 -16.86 37.25
CA PHE A 155 99.58 -17.47 36.21
C PHE A 155 100.68 -16.50 35.71
N ALA A 156 100.36 -15.22 35.47
CA ALA A 156 101.32 -14.19 35.08
C ALA A 156 102.36 -13.97 36.15
N ALA A 157 102.10 -14.23 37.45
CA ALA A 157 103.01 -14.19 38.56
C ALA A 157 103.82 -15.50 38.81
N GLY A 158 103.59 -16.56 37.96
CA GLY A 158 104.21 -17.85 38.05
C GLY A 158 103.65 -18.76 39.15
N GLY A 159 102.47 -18.44 39.75
CA GLY A 159 101.92 -19.16 40.93
C GLY A 159 101.07 -20.40 40.62
N ILE A 160 100.65 -20.60 39.31
CA ILE A 160 99.86 -21.76 38.92
C ILE A 160 100.25 -22.31 37.53
N SER A 161 99.79 -23.50 37.19
CA SER A 161 100.03 -24.15 35.90
C SER A 161 99.13 -23.58 34.79
N GLU A 162 99.55 -23.75 33.53
CA GLU A 162 98.73 -23.35 32.34
C GLU A 162 97.43 -24.15 32.28
N LEU A 163 97.49 -25.43 32.59
CA LEU A 163 96.32 -26.29 32.65
C LEU A 163 95.26 -25.77 33.64
N GLU A 164 95.71 -25.28 34.77
CA GLU A 164 94.83 -24.76 35.80
C GLU A 164 94.19 -23.42 35.38
N ARG A 165 94.97 -22.46 34.77
CA ARG A 165 94.45 -21.24 34.17
C ARG A 165 93.43 -21.53 33.10
N ASP A 166 93.68 -22.48 32.20
CA ASP A 166 92.81 -22.84 31.11
C ASP A 166 91.50 -23.45 31.59
N ARG A 167 91.52 -24.19 32.66
CA ARG A 167 90.33 -24.72 33.32
C ARG A 167 89.39 -23.59 33.79
N TYR A 168 89.91 -22.54 34.40
CA TYR A 168 89.09 -21.41 34.85
C TYR A 168 88.62 -20.57 33.69
N ARG A 169 89.33 -20.41 32.60
CA ARG A 169 88.91 -19.78 31.37
C ARG A 169 87.78 -20.55 30.74
N THR A 170 87.93 -21.83 30.54
CA THR A 170 86.87 -22.67 29.98
C THR A 170 85.58 -22.59 30.81
N ARG A 171 85.68 -22.56 32.14
CA ARG A 171 84.56 -22.37 33.04
C ARG A 171 83.87 -21.01 32.84
N ALA A 172 84.66 -19.98 32.69
CA ALA A 172 84.11 -18.64 32.42
C ALA A 172 83.38 -18.60 31.05
N ASP A 173 83.97 -19.22 30.01
CA ASP A 173 83.35 -19.25 28.67
C ASP A 173 82.07 -20.07 28.66
N THR A 174 82.05 -21.23 29.37
CA THR A 174 80.85 -22.10 29.48
C THR A 174 79.74 -21.40 30.23
N THR A 175 80.00 -20.72 31.34
CA THR A 175 78.97 -19.96 32.08
C THR A 175 78.50 -18.73 31.33
N GLN A 176 79.34 -18.12 30.53
CA GLN A 176 78.94 -17.02 29.64
C GLN A 176 78.01 -17.50 28.49
N ALA A 177 78.30 -18.70 27.93
CA ALA A 177 77.42 -19.32 26.93
C ALA A 177 76.05 -19.75 27.56
N GLU A 178 76.03 -20.22 28.80
CA GLU A 178 74.82 -20.53 29.54
C GLU A 178 73.98 -19.28 29.78
N LEU A 179 74.61 -18.13 30.11
CA LEU A 179 73.90 -16.85 30.23
C LEU A 179 73.28 -16.38 28.89
N ALA A 180 74.06 -16.47 27.79
CA ALA A 180 73.57 -16.15 26.48
C ALA A 180 72.35 -17.00 26.11
N LYS A 181 72.44 -18.31 26.35
CA LYS A 181 71.31 -19.25 26.14
C LYS A 181 70.09 -18.88 27.00
N ALA A 182 70.24 -18.57 28.26
CA ALA A 182 69.13 -18.18 29.14
C ALA A 182 68.41 -16.89 28.64
N ILE A 183 69.20 -15.95 28.12
CA ILE A 183 68.61 -14.70 27.51
C ILE A 183 67.81 -15.03 26.25
N GLU A 184 68.35 -15.87 25.36
CA GLU A 184 67.68 -16.30 24.13
C GLU A 184 66.43 -17.12 24.44
N ASP A 185 66.47 -18.07 25.34
CA ASP A 185 65.35 -18.93 25.77
C ASP A 185 64.21 -18.05 26.34
N ARG A 186 64.53 -17.08 27.17
CA ARG A 186 63.60 -16.10 27.70
C ARG A 186 62.94 -15.27 26.55
N ALA A 187 63.78 -14.69 25.68
CA ALA A 187 63.27 -13.85 24.56
C ALA A 187 62.40 -14.66 23.60
N GLY A 188 62.83 -15.88 23.26
CA GLY A 188 62.04 -16.77 22.37
C GLY A 188 60.71 -17.19 22.97
N ASN A 189 60.68 -17.52 24.27
CA ASN A 189 59.44 -17.90 24.95
C ASN A 189 58.48 -16.71 25.07
N GLU A 190 58.98 -15.50 25.38
CA GLU A 190 58.18 -14.26 25.38
C GLU A 190 57.63 -13.96 23.98
N ALA A 191 58.44 -14.04 22.92
CA ALA A 191 58.03 -13.78 21.56
C ALA A 191 56.92 -14.73 21.12
N ARG A 192 57.05 -16.04 21.43
CA ARG A 192 56.01 -17.05 21.13
C ARG A 192 54.67 -16.69 21.80
N LEU A 193 54.69 -16.47 23.13
CA LEU A 193 53.48 -16.17 23.89
C LEU A 193 52.81 -14.83 23.43
N ARG A 194 53.59 -13.84 23.06
CA ARG A 194 53.05 -12.59 22.45
C ARG A 194 52.37 -12.86 21.12
N ALA A 195 52.95 -13.73 20.28
CA ALA A 195 52.32 -14.11 19.02
C ALA A 195 51.00 -14.88 19.26
N ASP A 196 50.97 -15.80 20.23
CA ASP A 196 49.78 -16.55 20.62
C ASP A 196 48.66 -15.61 21.13
N ILE A 197 49.03 -14.63 21.97
CA ILE A 197 48.10 -13.58 22.46
C ILE A 197 47.54 -12.72 21.28
N ALA A 198 48.39 -12.32 20.35
CA ALA A 198 47.99 -11.56 19.19
C ALA A 198 46.99 -12.33 18.31
N GLY A 199 47.27 -13.64 18.08
CA GLY A 199 46.35 -14.51 17.35
C GLY A 199 45.01 -14.71 18.07
N ALA A 200 45.04 -14.91 19.39
CA ALA A 200 43.83 -15.03 20.18
C ALA A 200 42.97 -13.72 20.19
N LYS A 201 43.63 -12.56 20.25
CA LYS A 201 42.97 -11.25 20.15
C LYS A 201 42.34 -11.03 18.76
N GLN A 202 43.04 -11.37 17.68
CA GLN A 202 42.48 -11.30 16.33
C GLN A 202 41.25 -12.20 16.18
N THR A 203 41.30 -13.42 16.77
CA THR A 203 40.12 -14.30 16.76
C THR A 203 38.95 -13.70 17.53
N LEU A 204 39.21 -13.04 18.68
CA LEU A 204 38.18 -12.35 19.46
C LEU A 204 37.53 -11.22 18.66
N GLU A 205 38.30 -10.39 17.99
CA GLU A 205 37.78 -9.32 17.15
C GLU A 205 36.97 -9.88 15.98
N LYS A 206 37.46 -10.91 15.31
CA LYS A 206 36.71 -11.58 14.23
C LYS A 206 35.36 -12.14 14.68
N ILE A 207 35.30 -12.71 15.91
CA ILE A 207 34.05 -13.21 16.49
C ILE A 207 33.09 -12.07 16.81
N LYS A 208 33.58 -10.91 17.28
CA LYS A 208 32.76 -9.74 17.59
C LYS A 208 32.26 -8.99 16.33
N GLU A 209 32.91 -9.17 15.21
CA GLU A 209 32.62 -8.45 13.99
C GLU A 209 31.23 -8.82 13.45
N VAL A 210 30.34 -7.82 13.40
CA VAL A 210 29.08 -7.89 12.67
C VAL A 210 29.31 -7.25 11.31
N ARG A 211 29.34 -8.06 10.26
CA ARG A 211 29.61 -7.57 8.91
C ARG A 211 28.40 -6.76 8.39
N PRO A 212 28.60 -5.52 7.93
CA PRO A 212 27.54 -4.66 7.41
C PRO A 212 26.75 -5.33 6.27
N GLU A 213 27.44 -6.13 5.44
CA GLU A 213 26.84 -6.84 4.30
C GLU A 213 25.82 -7.88 4.72
N ASP A 214 26.10 -8.61 5.82
CA ASP A 214 25.18 -9.60 6.37
C ASP A 214 23.93 -8.92 6.93
N VAL A 215 24.09 -7.76 7.58
CA VAL A 215 22.96 -6.94 8.07
C VAL A 215 22.13 -6.39 6.91
N VAL A 216 22.76 -5.93 5.83
CA VAL A 216 22.07 -5.45 4.62
C VAL A 216 21.29 -6.59 3.97
N THR A 217 21.89 -7.76 3.86
CA THR A 217 21.23 -8.96 3.29
C THR A 217 20.01 -9.35 4.10
N ALA A 218 20.15 -9.50 5.43
CA ALA A 218 19.02 -9.84 6.31
C ALA A 218 17.91 -8.77 6.29
N ARG A 219 18.28 -7.49 6.18
CA ARG A 219 17.30 -6.39 6.03
C ARG A 219 16.56 -6.45 4.71
N ASN A 220 17.23 -6.83 3.63
CA ASN A 220 16.59 -6.98 2.32
C ASN A 220 15.61 -8.16 2.32
N GLU A 221 15.97 -9.29 2.93
CA GLU A 221 15.08 -10.44 3.12
C GLU A 221 13.83 -10.05 3.94
N LEU A 222 14.01 -9.27 5.01
CA LEU A 222 12.89 -8.74 5.79
C LEU A 222 11.98 -7.87 4.92
N ARG A 223 12.52 -6.91 4.16
CA ARG A 223 11.73 -6.05 3.26
C ARG A 223 10.98 -6.85 2.19
N GLN A 224 11.60 -7.89 1.67
CA GLN A 224 10.96 -8.78 0.69
C GLN A 224 9.75 -9.50 1.30
N SER A 225 9.88 -10.01 2.52
CA SER A 225 8.77 -10.67 3.22
C SER A 225 7.68 -9.68 3.63
N GLU A 226 8.02 -8.45 4.02
CA GLU A 226 7.04 -7.38 4.30
C GLU A 226 6.24 -7.02 3.04
N ALA A 227 6.89 -6.93 1.88
CA ALA A 227 6.21 -6.69 0.60
C ALA A 227 5.29 -7.87 0.20
N ALA A 228 5.72 -9.10 0.46
CA ALA A 228 4.90 -10.30 0.23
C ALA A 228 3.67 -10.32 1.13
N ARG A 229 3.83 -10.01 2.42
CA ARG A 229 2.71 -9.89 3.36
C ARG A 229 1.71 -8.80 2.93
N GLU A 230 2.19 -7.63 2.48
CA GLU A 230 1.31 -6.55 2.05
C GLU A 230 0.50 -6.95 0.80
N ARG A 231 1.11 -7.70 -0.13
CA ARG A 231 0.41 -8.28 -1.29
C ARG A 231 -0.66 -9.27 -0.84
N ALA A 232 -0.31 -10.22 0.02
CA ALA A 232 -1.27 -11.20 0.55
C ALA A 232 -2.42 -10.53 1.31
N LYS A 233 -2.14 -9.43 2.01
CA LYS A 233 -3.17 -8.63 2.70
C LYS A 233 -4.15 -8.00 1.71
N GLN A 234 -3.66 -7.40 0.63
CA GLN A 234 -4.53 -6.82 -0.40
C GLN A 234 -5.39 -7.89 -1.09
N GLU A 235 -4.81 -9.04 -1.39
CA GLU A 235 -5.55 -10.17 -1.96
C GLU A 235 -6.62 -10.67 -0.99
N PHE A 236 -6.32 -10.77 0.29
CA PHE A 236 -7.28 -11.13 1.33
C PHE A 236 -8.42 -10.10 1.47
N GLU A 237 -8.11 -8.80 1.39
CA GLU A 237 -9.13 -7.74 1.44
C GLU A 237 -10.12 -7.87 0.27
N TYR A 238 -9.69 -8.32 -0.89
CA TYR A 238 -10.55 -8.56 -2.05
C TYR A 238 -11.51 -9.75 -1.87
N ALA A 239 -11.23 -10.68 -0.96
CA ALA A 239 -12.14 -11.78 -0.65
C ALA A 239 -13.43 -11.34 0.07
N THR A 240 -13.48 -10.08 0.54
CA THR A 240 -14.67 -9.46 1.10
C THR A 240 -15.12 -8.33 0.18
N VAL A 241 -16.24 -8.51 -0.48
CA VAL A 241 -16.84 -7.46 -1.32
C VAL A 241 -17.47 -6.41 -0.42
N ARG A 242 -17.12 -5.13 -0.64
CA ARG A 242 -17.57 -4.00 0.19
C ARG A 242 -18.33 -2.98 -0.62
N ALA A 243 -19.23 -2.23 0.03
CA ALA A 243 -19.97 -1.13 -0.57
C ALA A 243 -19.00 0.01 -0.96
N PRO A 244 -18.99 0.46 -2.24
CA PRO A 244 -18.14 1.54 -2.70
C PRO A 244 -18.62 2.94 -2.27
N GLN A 245 -19.87 3.06 -1.83
CA GLN A 245 -20.51 4.30 -1.41
C GLN A 245 -21.67 4.00 -0.45
N ASP A 246 -22.22 5.04 0.17
CA ASP A 246 -23.48 4.91 0.90
C ASP A 246 -24.64 4.72 -0.09
N GLY A 247 -25.64 3.95 0.31
CA GLY A 247 -26.82 3.75 -0.54
C GLY A 247 -27.68 2.56 -0.11
N ARG A 248 -28.59 2.20 -0.97
CA ARG A 248 -29.54 1.09 -0.81
C ARG A 248 -29.26 0.03 -1.87
N ILE A 249 -29.37 -1.23 -1.47
CA ILE A 249 -29.29 -2.38 -2.37
C ILE A 249 -30.58 -2.44 -3.20
N LEU A 250 -30.43 -2.32 -4.52
CA LEU A 250 -31.58 -2.33 -5.44
C LEU A 250 -31.90 -3.73 -5.95
N LYS A 251 -30.86 -4.50 -6.29
CA LYS A 251 -31.00 -5.83 -6.86
C LYS A 251 -29.75 -6.67 -6.62
N ILE A 252 -29.95 -7.94 -6.36
CA ILE A 252 -28.89 -8.94 -6.17
C ILE A 252 -28.92 -9.91 -7.36
N PHE A 253 -27.77 -10.08 -8.03
CA PHE A 253 -27.62 -10.96 -9.20
C PHE A 253 -26.96 -12.29 -8.85
N ALA A 254 -26.11 -12.32 -7.80
CA ALA A 254 -25.37 -13.51 -7.44
C ALA A 254 -25.65 -13.91 -5.99
N TRP A 255 -25.97 -15.18 -5.79
CA TRP A 255 -26.39 -15.78 -4.53
C TRP A 255 -25.32 -16.75 -3.97
N PRO A 256 -25.34 -17.10 -2.69
CA PRO A 256 -24.43 -18.09 -2.12
C PRO A 256 -24.34 -19.36 -2.96
N GLY A 257 -23.10 -19.81 -3.24
CA GLY A 257 -22.81 -20.96 -4.11
C GLY A 257 -22.66 -20.63 -5.60
N SER A 258 -23.17 -19.46 -6.08
CA SER A 258 -23.01 -19.04 -7.47
C SER A 258 -21.71 -18.28 -7.70
N LYS A 259 -21.25 -18.25 -8.97
CA LYS A 259 -20.18 -17.37 -9.43
C LYS A 259 -20.75 -15.99 -9.70
N VAL A 260 -19.92 -14.95 -9.49
CA VAL A 260 -20.26 -13.60 -9.92
C VAL A 260 -20.08 -13.52 -11.44
N GLY A 261 -21.16 -13.24 -12.15
CA GLY A 261 -21.18 -13.10 -13.61
C GLY A 261 -20.88 -11.68 -14.06
N ASP A 262 -21.14 -11.41 -15.37
CA ASP A 262 -20.92 -10.11 -16.01
C ASP A 262 -21.81 -9.00 -15.44
N ASP A 263 -22.97 -9.37 -14.88
CA ASP A 263 -23.89 -8.43 -14.20
C ASP A 263 -23.35 -7.96 -12.83
N GLY A 264 -22.27 -8.56 -12.34
CA GLY A 264 -21.71 -8.29 -11.02
C GLY A 264 -22.42 -9.04 -9.89
N LEU A 265 -22.18 -8.61 -8.66
CA LEU A 265 -22.79 -9.17 -7.45
C LEU A 265 -24.18 -8.57 -7.21
N LEU A 266 -24.28 -7.25 -7.25
CA LEU A 266 -25.50 -6.50 -6.95
C LEU A 266 -25.46 -5.08 -7.54
N GLU A 267 -26.62 -4.44 -7.61
CA GLU A 267 -26.78 -3.02 -7.90
C GLU A 267 -27.15 -2.26 -6.64
N MET A 268 -26.54 -1.09 -6.46
CA MET A 268 -26.84 -0.18 -5.38
C MET A 268 -26.82 1.27 -5.82
N ALA A 269 -27.55 2.15 -5.11
CA ALA A 269 -27.54 3.57 -5.33
C ALA A 269 -27.98 4.35 -4.08
N ASP A 270 -27.63 5.64 -4.03
CA ASP A 270 -28.20 6.54 -3.02
C ASP A 270 -29.61 6.96 -3.45
N THR A 271 -30.62 6.31 -2.90
CA THR A 271 -32.02 6.58 -3.18
C THR A 271 -32.61 7.74 -2.36
N ASN A 272 -31.83 8.41 -1.53
CA ASN A 272 -32.28 9.57 -0.77
C ASN A 272 -32.39 10.81 -1.67
N ASN A 273 -31.55 10.89 -2.71
CA ASN A 273 -31.52 12.00 -3.66
C ASN A 273 -31.96 11.53 -5.05
N MET A 274 -33.28 11.54 -5.30
CA MET A 274 -33.83 11.15 -6.58
C MET A 274 -33.99 12.36 -7.50
N VAL A 275 -33.62 12.18 -8.76
CA VAL A 275 -33.71 13.20 -9.81
C VAL A 275 -34.45 12.63 -11.02
N VAL A 276 -35.00 13.48 -11.87
CA VAL A 276 -35.48 13.08 -13.17
C VAL A 276 -34.44 13.41 -14.24
N THR A 277 -34.04 12.39 -14.98
CA THR A 277 -33.26 12.56 -16.21
C THR A 277 -34.23 12.52 -17.38
N ALA A 278 -34.46 13.68 -18.04
CA ALA A 278 -35.35 13.81 -19.16
C ALA A 278 -34.59 13.98 -20.48
N GLU A 279 -35.12 13.37 -21.54
CA GLU A 279 -34.56 13.39 -22.89
C GLU A 279 -35.26 14.46 -23.71
N VAL A 280 -34.61 15.61 -23.92
CA VAL A 280 -35.11 16.74 -24.65
C VAL A 280 -34.55 16.75 -26.06
N TYR A 281 -35.41 16.94 -27.07
CA TYR A 281 -34.98 17.04 -28.46
C TYR A 281 -34.08 18.26 -28.70
N GLN A 282 -33.08 18.10 -29.53
CA GLN A 282 -32.12 19.15 -29.87
C GLN A 282 -32.84 20.45 -30.37
N SER A 283 -33.96 20.32 -31.08
CA SER A 283 -34.77 21.45 -31.57
C SER A 283 -35.39 22.29 -30.45
N ASP A 284 -35.61 21.72 -29.29
CA ASP A 284 -36.30 22.36 -28.16
C ASP A 284 -35.36 22.88 -27.08
N MET A 285 -34.07 22.49 -27.15
CA MET A 285 -33.06 22.92 -26.16
C MET A 285 -32.94 24.44 -26.04
N GLY A 286 -33.04 25.18 -27.16
CA GLY A 286 -32.98 26.66 -27.16
C GLY A 286 -34.11 27.35 -26.39
N LYS A 287 -35.17 26.61 -26.03
CA LYS A 287 -36.34 27.12 -25.30
C LYS A 287 -36.21 26.91 -23.79
N LEU A 288 -35.23 26.12 -23.34
CA LEU A 288 -35.05 25.78 -21.94
C LEU A 288 -33.96 26.62 -21.26
N LYS A 289 -34.17 26.93 -20.00
CA LYS A 289 -33.21 27.66 -19.15
C LYS A 289 -33.01 26.93 -17.82
N ILE A 290 -31.79 26.94 -17.33
CA ILE A 290 -31.49 26.42 -15.96
C ILE A 290 -32.31 27.28 -14.97
N GLY A 291 -32.92 26.60 -13.98
CA GLY A 291 -33.87 27.19 -13.04
C GLY A 291 -35.33 27.15 -13.47
N GLN A 292 -35.62 26.69 -14.69
CA GLN A 292 -36.99 26.58 -15.20
C GLN A 292 -37.75 25.46 -14.48
N GLY A 293 -38.98 25.73 -14.06
CA GLY A 293 -39.90 24.76 -13.48
C GLY A 293 -40.42 23.76 -14.52
N ALA A 294 -40.76 22.57 -14.05
CA ALA A 294 -41.41 21.55 -14.85
C ALA A 294 -42.39 20.77 -13.99
N THR A 295 -43.42 20.23 -14.64
CA THR A 295 -44.37 19.31 -14.01
C THR A 295 -44.11 17.90 -14.50
N ILE A 296 -44.00 16.97 -13.54
CA ILE A 296 -43.72 15.56 -13.79
C ILE A 296 -44.98 14.76 -13.54
N THR A 297 -45.32 13.87 -14.48
CA THR A 297 -46.43 12.90 -14.35
C THR A 297 -45.96 11.52 -14.76
N ALA A 298 -46.49 10.49 -14.10
CA ALA A 298 -46.20 9.10 -14.42
C ALA A 298 -47.42 8.24 -14.20
N ASP A 299 -47.57 7.20 -15.01
CA ASP A 299 -48.75 6.30 -14.96
C ASP A 299 -48.84 5.49 -13.65
N GLY A 300 -47.73 5.31 -12.94
CA GLY A 300 -47.68 4.63 -11.62
C GLY A 300 -47.66 5.56 -10.41
N PHE A 301 -47.83 6.86 -10.61
CA PHE A 301 -47.73 7.89 -9.57
C PHE A 301 -49.00 8.74 -9.53
N GLU A 302 -49.80 8.61 -8.48
CA GLU A 302 -50.99 9.42 -8.31
C GLU A 302 -50.63 10.91 -8.15
N GLY A 303 -51.04 11.73 -9.08
CA GLY A 303 -50.85 13.18 -9.10
C GLY A 303 -49.63 13.64 -9.91
N SER A 304 -49.26 14.89 -9.75
CA SER A 304 -48.09 15.49 -10.37
C SER A 304 -47.09 15.91 -9.33
N ALA A 305 -45.81 15.92 -9.69
CA ALA A 305 -44.76 16.50 -8.89
C ALA A 305 -44.11 17.71 -9.61
N ARG A 306 -43.72 18.71 -8.84
CA ARG A 306 -42.93 19.84 -9.39
C ARG A 306 -41.48 19.47 -9.41
N ALA A 307 -40.75 19.97 -10.41
CA ALA A 307 -39.30 19.81 -10.48
C ALA A 307 -38.68 21.06 -11.11
N THR A 308 -37.42 21.26 -10.81
CA THR A 308 -36.65 22.39 -11.33
C THR A 308 -35.44 21.87 -12.12
N LEU A 309 -35.30 22.38 -13.36
CA LEU A 309 -34.15 22.10 -14.23
C LEU A 309 -32.88 22.69 -13.62
N TYR A 310 -31.92 21.85 -13.19
CA TYR A 310 -30.70 22.35 -12.58
C TYR A 310 -29.42 22.04 -13.38
N LYS A 311 -29.51 21.10 -14.33
CA LYS A 311 -28.31 20.70 -15.11
C LYS A 311 -28.71 20.22 -16.50
N VAL A 312 -27.94 20.64 -17.50
CA VAL A 312 -27.97 20.12 -18.87
C VAL A 312 -26.66 19.35 -19.08
N LEU A 313 -26.75 18.13 -19.55
CA LEU A 313 -25.55 17.32 -19.85
C LEU A 313 -25.00 17.74 -21.24
N PRO A 314 -23.67 17.91 -21.38
CA PRO A 314 -23.08 18.49 -22.59
C PRO A 314 -22.96 17.53 -23.77
N GLN A 315 -23.54 16.33 -23.65
CA GLN A 315 -23.45 15.29 -24.69
C GLN A 315 -24.77 15.07 -25.39
N VAL A 316 -24.75 15.13 -26.72
CA VAL A 316 -25.89 14.77 -27.58
C VAL A 316 -25.87 13.26 -27.79
N GLN A 317 -26.98 12.60 -27.51
CA GLN A 317 -27.12 11.16 -27.62
C GLN A 317 -28.28 10.79 -28.55
N LYS A 318 -28.36 9.49 -28.91
CA LYS A 318 -29.58 8.95 -29.52
C LYS A 318 -30.63 8.74 -28.42
N GLN A 319 -31.90 8.94 -28.77
CA GLN A 319 -32.99 8.71 -27.83
C GLN A 319 -32.98 7.29 -27.31
N SER A 320 -33.07 7.11 -25.99
CA SER A 320 -33.09 5.82 -25.33
C SER A 320 -34.42 5.50 -24.65
N THR A 321 -35.21 6.51 -24.34
CA THR A 321 -36.53 6.37 -23.69
C THR A 321 -37.64 6.56 -24.74
N PHE A 322 -38.45 5.51 -24.95
CA PHE A 322 -39.49 5.49 -25.96
C PHE A 322 -40.88 5.52 -25.32
N ALA A 323 -41.81 6.25 -25.92
CA ALA A 323 -43.20 6.35 -25.48
C ALA A 323 -44.03 5.08 -25.77
N GLY A 324 -43.46 4.05 -26.36
CA GLY A 324 -44.16 2.81 -26.68
C GLY A 324 -45.14 2.90 -27.85
N THR A 325 -45.16 4.04 -28.60
CA THR A 325 -46.01 4.22 -29.78
C THR A 325 -45.29 3.71 -31.04
N PRO A 326 -45.94 2.84 -31.84
CA PRO A 326 -45.36 2.38 -33.11
C PRO A 326 -45.22 3.54 -34.09
N GLY A 327 -43.98 3.83 -34.57
CA GLY A 327 -43.71 4.85 -35.58
C GLY A 327 -42.87 6.04 -35.12
N GLU A 328 -42.38 6.05 -33.89
CA GLU A 328 -41.47 7.09 -33.41
C GLU A 328 -40.09 6.95 -34.09
N ASN A 329 -39.58 8.07 -34.63
CA ASN A 329 -38.28 8.09 -35.33
C ASN A 329 -37.12 7.80 -34.38
N MET A 330 -36.51 6.61 -34.45
CA MET A 330 -35.39 6.15 -33.61
C MET A 330 -34.08 6.94 -33.76
N ASP A 331 -33.98 7.89 -34.71
CA ASP A 331 -32.76 8.62 -35.03
C ASP A 331 -32.74 10.06 -34.51
N GLN A 332 -33.66 10.39 -33.62
CA GLN A 332 -33.68 11.76 -33.08
C GLN A 332 -32.57 11.97 -32.05
N ARG A 333 -31.91 13.12 -32.22
CA ARG A 333 -30.84 13.52 -31.28
C ARG A 333 -31.44 14.27 -30.10
N ILE A 334 -31.01 13.85 -28.92
CA ILE A 334 -31.50 14.38 -27.65
C ILE A 334 -30.36 14.89 -26.78
N TYR A 335 -30.69 15.82 -25.90
CA TYR A 335 -29.91 16.21 -24.75
C TYR A 335 -30.54 15.63 -23.49
N GLU A 336 -29.75 15.06 -22.63
CA GLU A 336 -30.18 14.68 -21.28
C GLU A 336 -30.16 15.92 -20.38
N VAL A 337 -31.25 16.17 -19.71
CA VAL A 337 -31.38 17.23 -18.73
C VAL A 337 -31.79 16.66 -17.39
N LYS A 338 -31.22 17.19 -16.31
CA LYS A 338 -31.53 16.74 -14.95
C LYS A 338 -32.40 17.74 -14.21
N LEU A 339 -33.48 17.23 -13.64
CA LEU A 339 -34.42 18.01 -12.85
C LEU A 339 -34.44 17.51 -11.41
N ARG A 340 -34.38 18.41 -10.47
CA ARG A 340 -34.53 18.12 -9.03
C ARG A 340 -36.02 18.12 -8.71
N ILE A 341 -36.52 17.06 -8.13
CA ILE A 341 -37.90 16.88 -7.73
C ILE A 341 -38.16 17.68 -6.45
N GLU A 342 -39.19 18.49 -6.44
CA GLU A 342 -39.69 19.19 -5.25
C GLU A 342 -40.81 18.34 -4.65
N ALA A 343 -40.42 17.41 -3.76
CA ALA A 343 -41.36 16.49 -3.13
C ALA A 343 -41.55 16.80 -1.64
N ASP A 344 -42.78 16.61 -1.17
CA ASP A 344 -43.03 16.55 0.25
C ASP A 344 -42.49 15.21 0.85
N PRO A 345 -42.31 15.11 2.18
CA PRO A 345 -41.70 13.89 2.81
C PRO A 345 -42.45 12.60 2.49
N ALA A 346 -43.75 12.64 2.24
CA ALA A 346 -44.54 11.45 1.91
C ALA A 346 -44.28 11.00 0.46
N LYS A 347 -44.08 11.93 -0.45
CA LYS A 347 -43.72 11.66 -1.87
C LYS A 347 -42.27 11.24 -1.97
N GLU A 348 -41.34 11.83 -1.20
CA GLU A 348 -39.94 11.38 -1.14
C GLU A 348 -39.82 9.90 -0.79
N LYS A 349 -40.58 9.42 0.21
CA LYS A 349 -40.56 8.03 0.61
C LYS A 349 -40.99 7.07 -0.53
N ARG A 350 -41.97 7.49 -1.36
CA ARG A 350 -42.37 6.70 -2.54
C ARG A 350 -41.37 6.78 -3.69
N LEU A 351 -40.72 7.94 -3.88
CA LEU A 351 -39.72 8.16 -4.92
C LEU A 351 -38.49 7.26 -4.73
N ARG A 352 -38.12 6.92 -3.50
CA ARG A 352 -36.99 6.00 -3.20
C ARG A 352 -37.13 4.63 -3.84
N TYR A 353 -38.37 4.20 -4.13
CA TYR A 353 -38.70 2.94 -4.80
C TYR A 353 -39.02 3.10 -6.28
N ALA A 354 -38.88 4.30 -6.83
CA ALA A 354 -39.25 4.63 -8.20
C ALA A 354 -38.04 4.65 -9.17
N SER A 355 -36.94 3.98 -8.84
CA SER A 355 -35.78 3.90 -9.73
C SER A 355 -36.16 3.32 -11.10
N ASN A 356 -35.76 3.99 -12.18
CA ASN A 356 -36.11 3.67 -13.57
C ASN A 356 -37.60 3.84 -13.94
N LEU A 357 -38.43 4.44 -13.08
CA LEU A 357 -39.82 4.75 -13.45
C LEU A 357 -39.84 5.80 -14.58
N GLN A 358 -40.51 5.46 -15.67
CA GLN A 358 -40.71 6.39 -16.80
C GLN A 358 -41.68 7.49 -16.41
N VAL A 359 -41.38 8.72 -16.78
CA VAL A 359 -42.17 9.92 -16.47
C VAL A 359 -42.27 10.82 -17.69
N ASN A 360 -43.41 11.54 -17.77
CA ASN A 360 -43.60 12.64 -18.69
C ASN A 360 -43.25 13.94 -17.99
N VAL A 361 -42.38 14.75 -18.61
CA VAL A 361 -41.91 16.02 -18.09
C VAL A 361 -42.45 17.13 -19.00
N VAL A 362 -43.25 18.05 -18.47
CA VAL A 362 -43.75 19.21 -19.18
C VAL A 362 -43.12 20.46 -18.56
N PHE A 363 -42.30 21.16 -19.34
CA PHE A 363 -41.62 22.36 -18.86
C PHE A 363 -42.58 23.56 -18.87
N ASP A 364 -42.52 24.39 -17.84
CA ASP A 364 -43.27 25.63 -17.77
C ASP A 364 -42.83 26.56 -18.93
N PRO A 365 -43.74 27.38 -19.48
CA PRO A 365 -43.35 28.31 -20.53
C PRO A 365 -42.26 29.28 -20.04
N SER A 366 -41.19 29.40 -20.82
CA SER A 366 -40.13 30.37 -20.49
C SER A 366 -40.76 31.79 -20.43
N PRO A 367 -40.44 32.60 -19.40
CA PRO A 367 -40.85 33.99 -19.41
C PRO A 367 -40.33 34.66 -20.67
N PRO A 368 -41.16 35.54 -21.32
CA PRO A 368 -40.73 36.23 -22.52
C PRO A 368 -39.40 36.93 -22.29
N ALA A 369 -38.47 36.78 -23.24
CA ALA A 369 -37.20 37.48 -23.18
C ALA A 369 -37.49 38.96 -23.06
N THR A 370 -37.10 39.59 -21.94
CA THR A 370 -37.11 41.05 -21.81
C THR A 370 -36.22 41.60 -22.94
N PRO A 371 -36.70 42.41 -23.86
CA PRO A 371 -35.84 43.01 -24.87
C PRO A 371 -34.75 43.79 -24.11
N GLY A 372 -33.51 43.41 -24.28
CA GLY A 372 -32.35 44.13 -23.74
C GLY A 372 -32.35 45.59 -24.29
N PRO A 373 -31.74 46.50 -23.53
CA PRO A 373 -31.69 47.91 -23.88
C PRO A 373 -30.90 48.20 -25.15
#